data_22b9f09f6f6aca812858ceea5513c353
#
_entry.id   22b9f09f6f6aca812858ceea5513c353
#
_cell.length_a   1.000
_cell.length_b   1.000
_cell.length_c   1.000
_cell.angle_alpha   90.00
_cell.angle_beta   90.00
_cell.angle_gamma   90.00
#
_symmetry.space_group_name_H-M   'P 1'
#
loop_
_entity.id
_entity.type
_entity.pdbx_description
1 polymer ?
#
loop_
_entity_poly.entity_id
_entity_poly.type
_entity_poly.pdbx_seq_one_letter_code
_entity_poly.pdbx_strand_id
1 'polypeptide(L)'
;VPLEPVPAIVQKSWNELTVGELYEILKLRTDVFYVEQKVDESELDRRDLEATTHHLWIAGENGEVAAYLRVLRDDSAEYGDAFRVVGRVVVGPEYRGRGLAQRLLARVIELYGSESMLLHSQSYITGLYAAVGFVAVGDEFVEAGIPHRTMYRAGR
;
A
#
# COMPACT_ATOMS: atom_id res chain seq x y z
N VAL A 1 14.39 28.09 12.31
CA VAL A 1 14.42 26.68 12.65
C VAL A 1 14.52 25.90 11.34
N PRO A 2 15.59 25.13 11.14
CA PRO A 2 15.65 24.30 9.95
C PRO A 2 14.46 23.33 9.91
N LEU A 3 13.84 23.22 8.76
CA LEU A 3 12.80 22.21 8.55
C LEU A 3 13.46 20.83 8.64
N GLU A 4 12.83 19.91 9.38
CA GLU A 4 13.30 18.53 9.38
C GLU A 4 13.28 17.99 7.96
N PRO A 5 14.33 17.25 7.56
CA PRO A 5 14.33 16.65 6.22
C PRO A 5 13.15 15.70 6.07
N VAL A 6 12.44 15.81 4.95
CA VAL A 6 11.35 14.90 4.61
C VAL A 6 11.94 13.49 4.45
N PRO A 7 11.46 12.47 5.20
CA PRO A 7 11.97 11.12 5.07
C PRO A 7 11.89 10.62 3.64
N ALA A 8 12.95 9.96 3.18
CA ALA A 8 13.01 9.41 1.83
C ALA A 8 12.08 8.19 1.70
N ILE A 9 11.49 8.03 0.53
CA ILE A 9 10.75 6.81 0.17
C ILE A 9 11.75 5.80 -0.35
N VAL A 10 11.74 4.60 0.21
CA VAL A 10 12.53 3.46 -0.26
C VAL A 10 11.66 2.59 -1.14
N GLN A 11 12.19 2.15 -2.27
CA GLN A 11 11.52 1.25 -3.20
C GLN A 11 12.44 0.08 -3.52
N LYS A 12 11.98 -1.14 -3.25
CA LYS A 12 12.75 -2.35 -3.49
C LYS A 12 11.87 -3.50 -3.95
N SER A 13 12.43 -4.37 -4.79
CA SER A 13 11.88 -5.70 -5.07
C SER A 13 12.33 -6.67 -3.99
N TRP A 14 11.73 -7.88 -3.97
CA TRP A 14 12.07 -8.90 -2.97
C TRP A 14 13.57 -9.17 -2.86
N ASN A 15 14.23 -9.36 -4.00
CA ASN A 15 15.66 -9.70 -4.01
C ASN A 15 16.57 -8.58 -3.51
N GLU A 16 16.08 -7.36 -3.46
CA GLU A 16 16.82 -6.21 -2.96
C GLU A 16 16.63 -5.96 -1.46
N LEU A 17 15.60 -6.58 -0.85
CA LEU A 17 15.31 -6.41 0.56
C LEU A 17 16.38 -7.06 1.43
N THR A 18 16.80 -6.37 2.48
CA THR A 18 17.57 -6.99 3.55
C THR A 18 16.64 -7.73 4.51
N VAL A 19 17.19 -8.67 5.27
CA VAL A 19 16.43 -9.40 6.29
C VAL A 19 15.82 -8.44 7.32
N GLY A 20 16.58 -7.41 7.72
CA GLY A 20 16.10 -6.41 8.67
C GLY A 20 14.96 -5.59 8.12
N GLU A 21 15.04 -5.15 6.86
CA GLU A 21 13.97 -4.41 6.19
C GLU A 21 12.71 -5.26 6.09
N LEU A 22 12.84 -6.51 5.68
CA LEU A 22 11.70 -7.43 5.62
C LEU A 22 11.04 -7.60 6.98
N TYR A 23 11.83 -7.80 8.03
CA TYR A 23 11.30 -7.94 9.39
C TYR A 23 10.44 -6.72 9.78
N GLU A 24 10.96 -5.52 9.56
CA GLU A 24 10.25 -4.30 9.93
C GLU A 24 8.99 -4.08 9.09
N ILE A 25 9.00 -4.44 7.81
CA ILE A 25 7.81 -4.41 6.96
C ILE A 25 6.74 -5.36 7.52
N LEU A 26 7.11 -6.60 7.81
CA LEU A 26 6.16 -7.61 8.30
C LEU A 26 5.67 -7.28 9.70
N LYS A 27 6.52 -6.69 10.55
CA LYS A 27 6.12 -6.25 11.88
C LYS A 27 5.03 -5.17 11.80
N LEU A 28 5.21 -4.14 10.98
CA LEU A 28 4.19 -3.11 10.80
C LEU A 28 2.87 -3.70 10.28
N ARG A 29 2.93 -4.53 9.25
CA ARG A 29 1.75 -5.16 8.66
C ARG A 29 1.01 -6.02 9.69
N THR A 30 1.73 -6.83 10.44
CA THR A 30 1.14 -7.69 11.46
C THR A 30 0.54 -6.89 12.60
N ASP A 31 1.25 -5.89 13.11
CA ASP A 31 0.79 -5.06 14.23
C ASP A 31 -0.51 -4.32 13.88
N VAL A 32 -0.65 -3.83 12.66
CA VAL A 32 -1.86 -3.10 12.25
C VAL A 32 -2.97 -4.04 11.79
N PHE A 33 -2.71 -4.91 10.82
CA PHE A 33 -3.78 -5.72 10.23
C PHE A 33 -4.26 -6.82 11.16
N TYR A 34 -3.37 -7.49 11.89
CA TYR A 34 -3.75 -8.56 12.80
C TYR A 34 -4.03 -8.06 14.22
N VAL A 35 -3.08 -7.37 14.85
CA VAL A 35 -3.21 -7.00 16.27
C VAL A 35 -4.24 -5.89 16.46
N GLU A 36 -4.18 -4.82 15.67
CA GLU A 36 -5.09 -3.67 15.80
C GLU A 36 -6.45 -3.95 15.15
N GLN A 37 -6.46 -4.36 13.87
CA GLN A 37 -7.71 -4.53 13.10
C GLN A 37 -8.35 -5.92 13.24
N LYS A 38 -7.67 -6.87 13.88
CA LYS A 38 -8.18 -8.22 14.11
C LYS A 38 -8.50 -8.99 12.82
N VAL A 39 -7.80 -8.70 11.73
CA VAL A 39 -7.95 -9.46 10.49
C VAL A 39 -7.36 -10.85 10.70
N ASP A 40 -8.16 -11.88 10.57
CA ASP A 40 -7.77 -13.28 10.78
C ASP A 40 -7.52 -14.06 9.49
N GLU A 41 -7.43 -13.37 8.37
CA GLU A 41 -7.02 -13.94 7.10
C GLU A 41 -5.49 -13.96 6.98
N SER A 42 -4.98 -14.80 6.09
CA SER A 42 -3.54 -14.94 5.88
C SER A 42 -2.93 -13.63 5.38
N GLU A 43 -2.12 -12.99 6.22
CA GLU A 43 -1.38 -11.78 5.84
C GLU A 43 -0.27 -12.08 4.82
N LEU A 44 0.39 -13.20 4.97
CA LEU A 44 1.45 -13.65 4.06
C LEU A 44 0.83 -14.50 2.95
N ASP A 45 0.76 -13.96 1.75
CA ASP A 45 0.10 -14.57 0.60
C ASP A 45 1.09 -15.04 -0.49
N ARG A 46 2.39 -15.00 -0.21
CA ARG A 46 3.50 -15.28 -1.12
C ARG A 46 3.65 -14.30 -2.28
N ARG A 47 2.76 -13.32 -2.41
CA ARG A 47 2.88 -12.33 -3.48
C ARG A 47 3.98 -11.30 -3.22
N ASP A 48 4.45 -11.19 -1.99
CA ASP A 48 5.62 -10.37 -1.67
C ASP A 48 6.89 -10.85 -2.38
N LEU A 49 6.96 -12.15 -2.68
CA LEU A 49 8.11 -12.82 -3.31
C LEU A 49 8.17 -12.66 -4.83
N GLU A 50 7.08 -12.21 -5.44
CA GLU A 50 6.99 -12.11 -6.90
C GLU A 50 7.99 -11.08 -7.43
N ALA A 51 8.68 -11.43 -8.53
CA ALA A 51 9.72 -10.57 -9.10
C ALA A 51 9.20 -9.20 -9.54
N THR A 52 7.92 -9.10 -9.88
CA THR A 52 7.28 -7.87 -10.33
C THR A 52 6.67 -7.05 -9.19
N THR A 53 6.66 -7.56 -7.96
CA THR A 53 6.16 -6.85 -6.79
C THR A 53 7.18 -5.81 -6.33
N HIS A 54 6.72 -4.58 -6.14
CA HIS A 54 7.53 -3.52 -5.58
C HIS A 54 7.02 -3.13 -4.19
N HIS A 55 7.96 -3.05 -3.25
CA HIS A 55 7.71 -2.62 -1.87
C HIS A 55 8.15 -1.18 -1.73
N LEU A 56 7.27 -0.33 -1.23
CA LEU A 56 7.56 1.08 -1.00
C LEU A 56 7.29 1.40 0.47
N TRP A 57 8.22 2.10 1.11
CA TRP A 57 8.04 2.47 2.50
C TRP A 57 8.80 3.74 2.88
N ILE A 58 8.44 4.28 4.02
CA ILE A 58 9.11 5.38 4.68
C ILE A 58 9.59 4.87 6.03
N ALA A 59 10.88 5.02 6.32
CA ALA A 59 11.45 4.63 7.59
C ALA A 59 11.08 5.63 8.69
N GLY A 60 10.86 5.12 9.89
CA GLY A 60 10.67 5.94 11.08
C GLY A 60 12.00 6.36 11.71
N GLU A 61 11.92 6.94 12.91
CA GLU A 61 13.08 7.54 13.59
C GLU A 61 14.12 6.54 14.07
N ASN A 62 13.70 5.28 14.33
CA ASN A 62 14.56 4.24 14.90
C ASN A 62 14.80 3.07 13.94
N GLY A 63 14.62 3.29 12.65
CA GLY A 63 14.81 2.25 11.64
C GLY A 63 13.60 1.34 11.42
N GLU A 64 12.51 1.51 12.18
CA GLU A 64 11.24 0.83 11.90
C GLU A 64 10.61 1.38 10.63
N VAL A 65 9.61 0.68 10.10
CA VAL A 65 8.82 1.16 8.97
C VAL A 65 7.65 1.99 9.49
N ALA A 66 7.61 3.27 9.14
CA ALA A 66 6.54 4.19 9.54
C ALA A 66 5.29 4.04 8.69
N ALA A 67 5.45 3.83 7.38
CA ALA A 67 4.36 3.64 6.43
C ALA A 67 4.84 2.74 5.29
N TYR A 68 3.92 1.97 4.73
CA TYR A 68 4.25 0.96 3.72
C TYR A 68 3.08 0.76 2.75
N LEU A 69 3.42 0.42 1.52
CA LEU A 69 2.49 -0.22 0.58
C LEU A 69 3.27 -1.13 -0.37
N ARG A 70 2.55 -2.01 -1.04
CA ARG A 70 3.12 -2.80 -2.14
C ARG A 70 2.33 -2.56 -3.42
N VAL A 71 3.02 -2.72 -4.55
CA VAL A 71 2.39 -2.71 -5.87
C VAL A 71 2.64 -4.07 -6.51
N LEU A 72 1.56 -4.80 -6.76
CA LEU A 72 1.58 -6.09 -7.44
C LEU A 72 1.39 -5.88 -8.94
N ARG A 73 1.77 -6.88 -9.73
CA ARG A 73 1.37 -6.96 -11.13
C ARG A 73 0.68 -8.30 -11.39
N ASP A 74 -0.59 -8.24 -11.75
CA ASP A 74 -1.39 -9.42 -12.07
C ASP A 74 -1.16 -9.85 -13.52
N ASP A 75 -1.27 -11.16 -13.77
CA ASP A 75 -1.19 -11.71 -15.12
C ASP A 75 -2.48 -11.45 -15.92
N SER A 76 -3.60 -11.29 -15.23
CA SER A 76 -4.89 -10.93 -15.84
C SER A 76 -5.56 -9.86 -14.99
N ALA A 77 -6.18 -8.88 -15.64
CA ALA A 77 -6.84 -7.77 -14.95
C ALA A 77 -8.14 -8.23 -14.30
N GLU A 78 -8.32 -7.93 -13.01
CA GLU A 78 -9.59 -8.13 -12.31
C GLU A 78 -10.67 -7.20 -12.85
N TYR A 79 -10.28 -5.97 -13.23
CA TYR A 79 -11.20 -4.97 -13.76
C TYR A 79 -10.51 -4.18 -14.87
N GLY A 80 -11.21 -4.05 -16.02
CA GLY A 80 -10.72 -3.27 -17.16
C GLY A 80 -9.33 -3.71 -17.61
N ASP A 81 -8.43 -2.76 -17.74
CA ASP A 81 -7.04 -2.94 -18.15
C ASP A 81 -6.04 -2.76 -16.97
N ALA A 82 -6.51 -2.92 -15.75
CA ALA A 82 -5.70 -2.69 -14.55
C ALA A 82 -4.93 -3.94 -14.13
N PHE A 83 -3.67 -4.04 -14.53
CA PHE A 83 -2.76 -5.11 -14.13
C PHE A 83 -1.98 -4.76 -12.87
N ARG A 84 -1.79 -3.47 -12.56
CA ARG A 84 -1.13 -3.02 -11.34
C ARG A 84 -2.13 -2.95 -10.20
N VAL A 85 -1.78 -3.56 -9.06
CA VAL A 85 -2.66 -3.61 -7.88
C VAL A 85 -1.91 -3.05 -6.67
N VAL A 86 -2.42 -1.95 -6.13
CA VAL A 86 -1.89 -1.35 -4.90
C VAL A 86 -2.54 -2.04 -3.71
N GLY A 87 -1.74 -2.47 -2.75
CA GLY A 87 -2.26 -3.16 -1.58
C GLY A 87 -1.41 -3.00 -0.35
N ARG A 88 -1.90 -3.53 0.77
CA ARG A 88 -1.22 -3.50 2.07
C ARG A 88 -0.81 -2.09 2.48
N VAL A 89 -1.62 -1.08 2.15
CA VAL A 89 -1.37 0.31 2.54
C VAL A 89 -1.54 0.42 4.06
N VAL A 90 -0.51 0.84 4.75
CA VAL A 90 -0.50 0.86 6.21
C VAL A 90 0.38 1.98 6.74
N VAL A 91 -0.06 2.63 7.82
CA VAL A 91 0.70 3.63 8.55
C VAL A 91 0.75 3.22 10.02
N GLY A 92 1.94 3.22 10.61
CA GLY A 92 2.11 2.94 12.03
C GLY A 92 1.34 3.96 12.88
N PRO A 93 0.73 3.53 14.01
CA PRO A 93 -0.11 4.42 14.83
C PRO A 93 0.57 5.72 15.24
N GLU A 94 1.85 5.69 15.57
CA GLU A 94 2.63 6.87 15.98
C GLU A 94 2.87 7.86 14.84
N TYR A 95 2.69 7.42 13.61
CA TYR A 95 2.99 8.22 12.41
C TYR A 95 1.76 8.69 11.66
N ARG A 96 0.56 8.39 12.15
CA ARG A 96 -0.70 8.79 11.52
C ARG A 96 -0.92 10.31 11.59
N GLY A 97 -1.66 10.83 10.62
CA GLY A 97 -1.94 12.26 10.55
C GLY A 97 -0.81 13.11 9.98
N ARG A 98 0.25 12.51 9.45
CA ARG A 98 1.41 13.21 8.88
C ARG A 98 1.48 13.15 7.35
N GLY A 99 0.46 12.61 6.69
CA GLY A 99 0.40 12.53 5.23
C GLY A 99 1.32 11.48 4.60
N LEU A 100 1.77 10.46 5.35
CA LEU A 100 2.74 9.48 4.82
C LEU A 100 2.13 8.57 3.76
N ALA A 101 0.88 8.12 3.95
CA ALA A 101 0.19 7.32 2.93
C ALA A 101 0.01 8.12 1.63
N GLN A 102 -0.33 9.39 1.73
CA GLN A 102 -0.47 10.29 0.59
C GLN A 102 0.85 10.42 -0.18
N ARG A 103 1.97 10.52 0.54
CA ARG A 103 3.29 10.59 -0.09
C ARG A 103 3.64 9.31 -0.83
N LEU A 104 3.37 8.15 -0.23
CA LEU A 104 3.59 6.86 -0.88
C LEU A 104 2.72 6.72 -2.13
N LEU A 105 1.45 7.12 -2.07
CA LEU A 105 0.55 7.07 -3.21
C LEU A 105 0.99 8.03 -4.33
N ALA A 106 1.45 9.22 -4.00
CA ALA A 106 2.00 10.15 -4.99
C ALA A 106 3.20 9.52 -5.71
N ARG A 107 4.05 8.80 -4.99
CA ARG A 107 5.19 8.09 -5.59
C ARG A 107 4.73 6.97 -6.52
N VAL A 108 3.69 6.23 -6.14
CA VAL A 108 3.09 5.20 -7.01
C VAL A 108 2.62 5.81 -8.33
N ILE A 109 1.95 6.97 -8.27
CA ILE A 109 1.50 7.66 -9.48
C ILE A 109 2.68 8.10 -10.35
N GLU A 110 3.76 8.61 -9.75
CA GLU A 110 4.98 8.96 -10.50
C GLU A 110 5.56 7.75 -11.24
N LEU A 111 5.58 6.58 -10.57
CA LEU A 111 6.20 5.37 -11.11
C LEU A 111 5.32 4.64 -12.12
N TYR A 112 4.02 4.55 -11.84
CA TYR A 112 3.09 3.67 -12.57
C TYR A 112 1.87 4.40 -13.14
N GLY A 113 1.81 5.72 -13.04
CA GLY A 113 0.62 6.49 -13.43
C GLY A 113 0.22 6.37 -14.90
N SER A 114 1.12 5.95 -15.78
CA SER A 114 0.82 5.65 -17.18
C SER A 114 0.07 4.32 -17.36
N GLU A 115 0.07 3.46 -16.35
CA GLU A 115 -0.66 2.19 -16.34
C GLU A 115 -1.94 2.34 -15.51
N SER A 116 -2.99 1.62 -15.91
CA SER A 116 -4.19 1.54 -15.09
C SER A 116 -3.93 0.73 -13.83
N MET A 117 -4.54 1.14 -12.73
CA MET A 117 -4.31 0.55 -11.41
C MET A 117 -5.62 0.24 -10.70
N LEU A 118 -5.58 -0.79 -9.88
CA LEU A 118 -6.70 -1.24 -9.05
C LEU A 118 -6.28 -1.34 -7.60
N LEU A 119 -7.23 -1.18 -6.70
CA LEU A 119 -7.07 -1.51 -5.28
C LEU A 119 -8.42 -1.84 -4.66
N HIS A 120 -8.37 -2.54 -3.53
CA HIS A 120 -9.53 -2.75 -2.66
C HIS A 120 -9.36 -1.87 -1.43
N SER A 121 -10.16 -0.82 -1.35
CA SER A 121 -10.11 0.13 -0.21
C SER A 121 -11.13 -0.24 0.83
N GLN A 122 -10.74 -0.18 2.10
CA GLN A 122 -11.74 -0.14 3.18
C GLN A 122 -12.66 1.05 2.92
N SER A 123 -13.98 0.84 3.05
CA SER A 123 -14.99 1.82 2.60
C SER A 123 -14.86 3.19 3.25
N TYR A 124 -14.38 3.23 4.52
CA TYR A 124 -14.27 4.48 5.26
C TYR A 124 -13.07 5.38 4.85
N ILE A 125 -12.15 4.86 4.02
CA ILE A 125 -10.95 5.61 3.60
C ILE A 125 -10.84 5.81 2.08
N THR A 126 -11.92 5.65 1.34
CA THR A 126 -11.91 5.82 -0.12
C THR A 126 -11.45 7.21 -0.56
N GLY A 127 -11.66 8.23 0.27
CA GLY A 127 -11.22 9.60 -0.02
C GLY A 127 -9.71 9.74 -0.19
N LEU A 128 -8.93 8.93 0.53
CA LEU A 128 -7.47 8.90 0.39
C LEU A 128 -7.06 8.57 -1.06
N TYR A 129 -7.72 7.60 -1.66
CA TYR A 129 -7.41 7.14 -3.02
C TYR A 129 -8.07 8.01 -4.08
N ALA A 130 -9.27 8.52 -3.80
CA ALA A 130 -9.96 9.46 -4.70
C ALA A 130 -9.10 10.71 -4.95
N ALA A 131 -8.36 11.16 -3.95
CA ALA A 131 -7.48 12.34 -4.07
C ALA A 131 -6.37 12.16 -5.10
N VAL A 132 -6.00 10.92 -5.45
CA VAL A 132 -4.99 10.63 -6.47
C VAL A 132 -5.58 10.01 -7.75
N GLY A 133 -6.89 10.13 -7.94
CA GLY A 133 -7.55 9.81 -9.19
C GLY A 133 -8.23 8.45 -9.27
N PHE A 134 -8.28 7.70 -8.17
CA PHE A 134 -9.04 6.44 -8.14
C PHE A 134 -10.54 6.74 -8.01
N VAL A 135 -11.36 5.94 -8.66
CA VAL A 135 -12.82 6.00 -8.55
C VAL A 135 -13.35 4.64 -8.11
N ALA A 136 -14.38 4.65 -7.27
CA ALA A 136 -15.03 3.41 -6.84
C ALA A 136 -15.80 2.79 -8.01
N VAL A 137 -15.66 1.49 -8.18
CA VAL A 137 -16.35 0.71 -9.20
C VAL A 137 -17.02 -0.49 -8.55
N GLY A 138 -18.21 -0.85 -9.02
CA GLY A 138 -18.99 -1.95 -8.46
C GLY A 138 -19.57 -1.64 -7.09
N ASP A 139 -20.14 -2.67 -6.47
CA ASP A 139 -20.82 -2.56 -5.18
C ASP A 139 -19.84 -2.75 -4.01
N GLU A 140 -20.21 -2.23 -2.84
CA GLU A 140 -19.50 -2.53 -1.60
C GLU A 140 -19.54 -4.05 -1.32
N PHE A 141 -18.43 -4.58 -0.82
CA PHE A 141 -18.31 -5.99 -0.44
C PHE A 141 -17.55 -6.11 0.89
N VAL A 142 -17.68 -7.27 1.52
CA VAL A 142 -16.96 -7.55 2.77
C VAL A 142 -15.70 -8.36 2.45
N GLU A 143 -14.56 -7.87 2.91
CA GLU A 143 -13.27 -8.55 2.81
C GLU A 143 -12.62 -8.50 4.20
N ALA A 144 -12.17 -9.66 4.69
CA ALA A 144 -11.59 -9.76 6.02
C ALA A 144 -12.49 -9.19 7.14
N GLY A 145 -13.81 -9.32 6.99
CA GLY A 145 -14.80 -8.82 7.94
C GLY A 145 -15.04 -7.31 7.90
N ILE A 146 -14.43 -6.60 6.95
CA ILE A 146 -14.50 -5.13 6.84
C ILE A 146 -15.13 -4.74 5.50
N PRO A 147 -16.06 -3.76 5.47
CA PRO A 147 -16.60 -3.25 4.20
C PRO A 147 -15.53 -2.64 3.32
N HIS A 148 -15.51 -3.03 2.05
CA HIS A 148 -14.54 -2.59 1.05
C HIS A 148 -15.20 -2.11 -0.23
N ARG A 149 -14.48 -1.28 -0.99
CA ARG A 149 -14.83 -0.87 -2.35
C ARG A 149 -13.65 -1.16 -3.27
N THR A 150 -13.93 -1.72 -4.44
CA THR A 150 -12.94 -1.77 -5.51
C THR A 150 -12.78 -0.37 -6.10
N MET A 151 -11.54 0.08 -6.27
CA MET A 151 -11.25 1.38 -6.84
C MET A 151 -10.31 1.24 -8.03
N TYR A 152 -10.57 1.99 -9.08
CA TYR A 152 -9.86 1.94 -10.35
C TYR A 152 -9.33 3.31 -10.73
N ARG A 153 -8.12 3.35 -11.27
CA ARG A 153 -7.51 4.54 -11.85
C ARG A 153 -7.01 4.23 -13.26
N ALA A 154 -7.55 4.91 -14.26
CA ALA A 154 -7.09 4.77 -15.63
C ALA A 154 -5.65 5.32 -15.79
N GLY A 155 -4.84 4.65 -16.60
CA GLY A 155 -3.50 5.13 -16.96
C GLY A 155 -3.57 6.44 -17.74
N ARG A 156 -2.64 7.34 -17.46
CA ARG A 156 -2.54 8.65 -18.14
C ARG A 156 -1.15 9.25 -18.07
#